data_c5a05a42fefe96db6c2e6e0565712099
#
_entry.id   c5a05a42fefe96db6c2e6e0565712099
#
_cell.length_a   1.000
_cell.length_b   1.000
_cell.length_c   1.000
_cell.angle_alpha   90.00
_cell.angle_beta   90.00
_cell.angle_gamma   90.00
#
_symmetry.space_group_name_H-M   'P 1'
#
loop_
_entity.id
_entity.type
_entity.pdbx_description
1 polymer ?
#
loop_
_entity_poly.entity_id
_entity_poly.type
_entity_poly.pdbx_seq_one_letter_code
_entity_poly.pdbx_strand_id
1 'polypeptide(L)'
;MSILSERRTETRFTDYKAAWSIDQATVEANRCLYCYDAPCISKCPSAVNVPEFIRRIATGNLEGSAELILADNPLGMSCARVCPVEVLCSGSCVLPDMGLPAIEIGRLQRFVTDMALDGGWIFGDRAPATG
;
A
#
# COMPACT_ATOMS: atom_id res chain seq x y z
N MET A 1 -17.76 3.04 19.60
CA MET A 1 -17.42 2.53 20.95
C MET A 1 -16.49 1.33 20.78
N SER A 2 -15.28 1.41 21.28
CA SER A 2 -14.34 0.29 21.16
C SER A 2 -14.74 -0.80 22.16
N ILE A 3 -15.04 -1.99 21.68
CA ILE A 3 -15.31 -3.18 22.50
C ILE A 3 -14.01 -3.84 22.99
N LEU A 4 -12.87 -3.24 22.67
CA LEU A 4 -11.54 -3.80 22.96
C LEU A 4 -11.06 -3.31 24.32
N SER A 5 -10.43 -4.20 25.08
CA SER A 5 -9.90 -3.90 26.42
C SER A 5 -8.83 -2.80 26.37
N GLU A 6 -8.86 -1.86 27.31
CA GLU A 6 -7.82 -0.84 27.48
C GLU A 6 -6.44 -1.40 27.87
N ARG A 7 -6.40 -2.68 28.28
CA ARG A 7 -5.17 -3.37 28.70
C ARG A 7 -4.52 -4.16 27.56
N ARG A 8 -4.83 -3.82 26.31
CA ARG A 8 -4.24 -4.51 25.16
C ARG A 8 -2.73 -4.30 25.13
N THR A 9 -2.00 -5.38 24.93
CA THR A 9 -0.54 -5.36 24.90
C THR A 9 0.02 -4.72 23.62
N GLU A 10 -0.72 -4.79 22.52
CA GLU A 10 -0.32 -4.21 21.23
C GLU A 10 -0.20 -2.67 21.26
N THR A 11 -0.85 -2.00 22.21
CA THR A 11 -0.67 -0.55 22.39
C THR A 11 0.66 -0.17 23.03
N ARG A 12 1.40 -1.16 23.53
CA ARG A 12 2.70 -0.96 24.20
C ARG A 12 3.88 -1.03 23.24
N PHE A 13 3.64 -1.47 22.02
CA PHE A 13 4.67 -1.63 21.01
C PHE A 13 4.53 -0.55 19.94
N THR A 14 5.66 -0.01 19.50
CA THR A 14 5.69 0.86 18.33
C THR A 14 5.48 0.05 17.07
N ASP A 15 4.85 0.64 16.07
CA ASP A 15 4.72 0.01 14.76
C ASP A 15 6.09 -0.33 14.18
N TYR A 16 6.25 -1.57 13.74
CA TYR A 16 7.45 -2.01 13.04
C TYR A 16 7.71 -1.21 11.76
N LYS A 17 6.64 -0.91 11.04
CA LYS A 17 6.66 -0.02 9.86
C LYS A 17 5.77 1.18 10.17
N ALA A 18 6.38 2.28 10.61
CA ALA A 18 5.62 3.48 10.92
C ALA A 18 4.84 4.00 9.71
N ALA A 19 3.63 4.52 9.96
CA ALA A 19 2.85 5.21 8.94
C ALA A 19 3.57 6.47 8.46
N TRP A 20 3.44 6.77 7.17
CA TRP A 20 4.03 7.97 6.57
C TRP A 20 3.04 9.12 6.47
N SER A 21 3.59 10.34 6.49
CA SER A 21 2.86 11.54 6.09
C SER A 21 2.69 11.60 4.57
N ILE A 22 1.82 12.49 4.11
CA ILE A 22 1.62 12.73 2.66
C ILE A 22 2.92 13.19 1.98
N ASP A 23 3.73 14.01 2.66
CA ASP A 23 4.99 14.50 2.10
C ASP A 23 5.99 13.35 1.93
N GLN A 24 6.14 12.50 2.94
CA GLN A 24 7.00 11.33 2.86
C GLN A 24 6.56 10.37 1.75
N ALA A 25 5.28 10.10 1.65
CA ALA A 25 4.73 9.22 0.61
C ALA A 25 4.93 9.82 -0.79
N THR A 26 4.74 11.12 -0.95
CA THR A 26 4.94 11.80 -2.23
C THR A 26 6.40 11.78 -2.67
N VAL A 27 7.33 12.05 -1.77
CA VAL A 27 8.77 11.99 -2.05
C VAL A 27 9.16 10.58 -2.49
N GLU A 28 8.73 9.56 -1.78
CA GLU A 28 9.04 8.16 -2.14
C GLU A 28 8.40 7.74 -3.46
N ALA A 29 7.14 8.13 -3.69
CA ALA A 29 6.43 7.81 -4.92
C ALA A 29 7.13 8.40 -6.16
N ASN A 30 7.73 9.59 -6.04
CA ASN A 30 8.49 10.23 -7.13
C ASN A 30 9.83 9.55 -7.43
N ARG A 31 10.31 8.65 -6.59
CA ARG A 31 11.51 7.83 -6.89
C ARG A 31 11.22 6.67 -7.84
N CYS A 32 9.96 6.28 -7.99
CA CYS A 32 9.57 5.16 -8.82
C CYS A 32 9.85 5.45 -10.30
N LEU A 33 10.41 4.47 -11.01
CA LEU A 33 10.71 4.58 -12.42
C LEU A 33 9.52 4.25 -13.34
N TYR A 34 8.41 3.77 -12.76
CA TYR A 34 7.21 3.36 -13.51
C TYR A 34 7.52 2.36 -14.63
N CYS A 35 8.26 1.29 -14.31
CA CYS A 35 8.70 0.29 -15.26
C CYS A 35 7.54 -0.28 -16.08
N TYR A 36 7.76 -0.49 -17.39
CA TYR A 36 6.75 -1.05 -18.29
C TYR A 36 6.41 -2.50 -17.91
N ASP A 37 7.40 -3.35 -17.85
CA ASP A 37 7.26 -4.76 -17.44
C ASP A 37 7.75 -4.93 -16.00
N ALA A 38 7.00 -4.34 -15.07
CA ALA A 38 7.43 -4.16 -13.70
C ALA A 38 7.57 -5.47 -12.93
N PRO A 39 8.79 -5.84 -12.47
CA PRO A 39 8.99 -7.07 -11.69
C PRO A 39 8.20 -7.08 -10.38
N CYS A 40 7.93 -5.91 -9.80
CA CYS A 40 7.14 -5.77 -8.58
C CYS A 40 5.68 -6.23 -8.76
N ILE A 41 5.11 -6.12 -9.96
CA ILE A 41 3.79 -6.68 -10.28
C ILE A 41 3.87 -8.21 -10.32
N SER A 42 4.83 -8.75 -11.06
CA SER A 42 4.98 -10.20 -11.26
C SER A 42 5.22 -10.96 -9.95
N LYS A 43 5.93 -10.33 -9.01
CA LYS A 43 6.23 -10.93 -7.70
C LYS A 43 5.13 -10.72 -6.67
N CYS A 44 4.17 -9.85 -6.92
CA CYS A 44 3.00 -9.72 -6.05
C CYS A 44 2.04 -10.88 -6.30
N PRO A 45 1.68 -11.69 -5.27
CA PRO A 45 0.74 -12.80 -5.45
C PRO A 45 -0.64 -12.38 -5.96
N SER A 46 -1.04 -11.13 -5.67
CA SER A 46 -2.30 -10.55 -6.15
C SER A 46 -2.13 -9.74 -7.43
N ALA A 47 -0.93 -9.69 -8.00
CA ALA A 47 -0.60 -8.92 -9.20
C ALA A 47 -1.09 -7.46 -9.16
N VAL A 48 -0.99 -6.81 -8.01
CA VAL A 48 -1.35 -5.40 -7.85
C VAL A 48 -0.50 -4.56 -8.80
N ASN A 49 -1.13 -3.64 -9.53
CA ASN A 49 -0.42 -2.74 -10.43
C ASN A 49 0.35 -1.68 -9.66
N VAL A 50 1.53 -2.07 -9.16
CA VAL A 50 2.37 -1.26 -8.28
C VAL A 50 2.79 0.07 -8.91
N PRO A 51 3.33 0.12 -10.13
CA PRO A 51 3.72 1.39 -10.75
C PRO A 51 2.55 2.37 -10.87
N GLU A 52 1.36 1.88 -11.19
CA GLU A 52 0.20 2.74 -11.40
C GLU A 52 -0.34 3.31 -10.08
N PHE A 53 -0.44 2.51 -9.00
CA PHE A 53 -0.89 3.09 -7.74
C PHE A 53 0.12 4.10 -7.18
N ILE A 54 1.42 3.84 -7.36
CA ILE A 54 2.49 4.77 -6.95
C ILE A 54 2.40 6.07 -7.76
N ARG A 55 2.18 5.99 -9.07
CA ARG A 55 1.96 7.17 -9.92
C ARG A 55 0.81 8.02 -9.42
N ARG A 56 -0.30 7.40 -9.05
CA ARG A 56 -1.47 8.09 -8.53
C ARG A 56 -1.18 8.79 -7.19
N ILE A 57 -0.36 8.19 -6.32
CA ILE A 57 0.13 8.89 -5.11
C ILE A 57 0.97 10.11 -5.51
N ALA A 58 1.93 9.95 -6.40
CA ALA A 58 2.81 11.03 -6.84
C ALA A 58 2.06 12.22 -7.46
N THR A 59 0.94 11.97 -8.13
CA THR A 59 0.10 12.99 -8.77
C THR A 59 -1.03 13.50 -7.89
N GLY A 60 -1.14 13.03 -6.66
CA GLY A 60 -2.17 13.47 -5.70
C GLY A 60 -3.54 12.79 -5.87
N ASN A 61 -3.68 11.81 -6.76
CA ASN A 61 -4.91 11.03 -6.91
C ASN A 61 -4.94 9.87 -5.91
N LEU A 62 -5.07 10.20 -4.63
CA LEU A 62 -4.98 9.21 -3.54
C LEU A 62 -6.17 8.25 -3.53
N GLU A 63 -7.37 8.74 -3.80
CA GLU A 63 -8.58 7.92 -3.88
C GLU A 63 -8.47 6.90 -5.01
N GLY A 64 -8.08 7.33 -6.22
CA GLY A 64 -7.85 6.43 -7.34
C GLY A 64 -6.71 5.43 -7.10
N SER A 65 -5.71 5.78 -6.30
CA SER A 65 -4.64 4.87 -5.89
C SER A 65 -5.17 3.75 -4.99
N ALA A 66 -5.96 4.11 -3.97
CA ALA A 66 -6.58 3.15 -3.06
C ALA A 66 -7.57 2.24 -3.80
N GLU A 67 -8.39 2.80 -4.68
CA GLU A 67 -9.34 2.03 -5.50
C GLU A 67 -8.64 0.94 -6.30
N LEU A 68 -7.55 1.29 -6.97
CA LEU A 68 -6.77 0.34 -7.77
C LEU A 68 -6.23 -0.81 -6.92
N ILE A 69 -5.64 -0.51 -5.76
CA ILE A 69 -5.11 -1.54 -4.86
C ILE A 69 -6.24 -2.46 -4.39
N LEU A 70 -7.35 -1.90 -3.92
CA LEU A 70 -8.43 -2.66 -3.30
C LEU A 70 -9.27 -3.43 -4.34
N ALA A 71 -9.27 -3.01 -5.60
CA ALA A 71 -9.87 -3.76 -6.69
C ALA A 71 -9.07 -5.05 -7.00
N ASP A 72 -7.73 -4.96 -7.01
CA ASP A 72 -6.86 -6.12 -7.25
C ASP A 72 -6.71 -7.00 -6.01
N ASN A 73 -6.73 -6.39 -4.81
CA ASN A 73 -6.54 -7.07 -3.54
C ASN A 73 -7.37 -6.41 -2.42
N PRO A 74 -8.55 -6.96 -2.09
CA PRO A 74 -9.38 -6.41 -1.00
C PRO A 74 -8.69 -6.40 0.36
N LEU A 75 -7.65 -7.23 0.56
CA LEU A 75 -6.83 -7.28 1.76
C LEU A 75 -5.58 -6.38 1.67
N GLY A 76 -5.55 -5.43 0.75
CA GLY A 76 -4.41 -4.57 0.48
C GLY A 76 -3.85 -3.85 1.70
N MET A 77 -4.71 -3.44 2.64
CA MET A 77 -4.30 -2.83 3.90
C MET A 77 -3.54 -3.81 4.80
N SER A 78 -4.02 -5.04 4.92
CA SER A 78 -3.36 -6.09 5.71
C SER A 78 -2.05 -6.52 5.06
N CYS A 79 -2.05 -6.70 3.75
CA CYS A 79 -0.85 -7.03 2.97
C CYS A 79 0.24 -5.96 3.14
N ALA A 80 -0.13 -4.70 3.20
CA ALA A 80 0.81 -3.60 3.42
C ALA A 80 1.57 -3.69 4.75
N ARG A 81 1.01 -4.40 5.73
CA ARG A 81 1.60 -4.58 7.05
C ARG A 81 2.36 -5.89 7.21
N VAL A 82 1.89 -6.97 6.59
CA VAL A 82 2.37 -8.33 6.89
C VAL A 82 3.10 -9.01 5.74
N CYS A 83 3.00 -8.52 4.51
CA CYS A 83 3.74 -9.10 3.40
C CYS A 83 5.27 -8.97 3.62
N PRO A 84 6.03 -10.02 3.34
CA PRO A 84 7.49 -9.96 3.31
C PRO A 84 7.93 -9.27 2.02
N VAL A 85 7.75 -7.94 1.96
CA VAL A 85 7.97 -7.13 0.75
C VAL A 85 9.40 -7.22 0.22
N GLU A 86 10.36 -7.49 1.09
CA GLU A 86 11.78 -7.65 0.78
C GLU A 86 12.11 -8.87 -0.09
N VAL A 87 11.21 -9.84 -0.16
CA VAL A 87 11.33 -11.02 -1.04
C VAL A 87 10.23 -11.08 -2.10
N LEU A 88 9.33 -10.12 -2.09
CA LEU A 88 8.24 -9.96 -3.06
C LEU A 88 8.41 -8.68 -3.89
N CYS A 89 7.50 -7.72 -3.75
CA CYS A 89 7.47 -6.51 -4.58
C CYS A 89 8.72 -5.63 -4.44
N SER A 90 9.06 -5.18 -3.24
CA SER A 90 10.24 -4.34 -3.01
C SER A 90 11.55 -5.07 -3.30
N GLY A 91 11.61 -6.37 -2.98
CA GLY A 91 12.77 -7.21 -3.28
C GLY A 91 13.00 -7.43 -4.77
N SER A 92 12.04 -7.12 -5.62
CA SER A 92 12.13 -7.23 -7.08
C SER A 92 12.25 -5.87 -7.77
N CYS A 93 12.31 -4.78 -7.01
CA CYS A 93 12.52 -3.45 -7.55
C CYS A 93 13.85 -3.37 -8.29
N VAL A 94 13.88 -2.65 -9.41
CA VAL A 94 15.08 -2.51 -10.24
C VAL A 94 16.09 -1.49 -9.69
N LEU A 95 15.70 -0.62 -8.78
CA LEU A 95 16.58 0.43 -8.24
C LEU A 95 17.86 -0.13 -7.56
N PRO A 96 17.82 -1.25 -6.82
CA PRO A 96 19.03 -1.84 -6.26
C PRO A 96 20.08 -2.23 -7.29
N ASP A 97 19.69 -2.60 -8.50
CA ASP A 97 20.63 -2.89 -9.60
C ASP A 97 21.43 -1.65 -10.03
N MET A 98 20.91 -0.47 -9.72
CA MET A 98 21.56 0.82 -9.94
C MET A 98 22.25 1.39 -8.70
N GLY A 99 22.36 0.60 -7.63
CA GLY A 99 22.97 1.03 -6.37
C GLY A 99 22.09 1.96 -5.52
N LEU A 100 20.79 1.99 -5.78
CA LEU A 100 19.82 2.81 -5.04
C LEU A 100 18.91 1.93 -4.17
N PRO A 101 18.40 2.44 -3.03
CA PRO A 101 17.44 1.69 -2.25
C PRO A 101 16.17 1.39 -3.03
N ALA A 102 15.62 0.18 -2.86
CA ALA A 102 14.32 -0.19 -3.41
C ALA A 102 13.22 0.77 -2.96
N ILE A 103 12.16 0.87 -3.76
CA ILE A 103 10.97 1.61 -3.35
C ILE A 103 10.30 0.92 -2.16
N GLU A 104 9.92 1.70 -1.17
CA GLU A 104 9.19 1.26 0.03
C GLU A 104 7.70 1.00 -0.30
N ILE A 105 7.46 0.03 -1.18
CA ILE A 105 6.14 -0.25 -1.77
C ILE A 105 5.09 -0.55 -0.70
N GLY A 106 5.44 -1.36 0.30
CA GLY A 106 4.53 -1.69 1.39
C GLY A 106 4.10 -0.48 2.20
N ARG A 107 4.99 0.48 2.44
CA ARG A 107 4.66 1.72 3.16
C ARG A 107 3.77 2.65 2.33
N LEU A 108 4.00 2.75 1.03
CA LEU A 108 3.14 3.50 0.12
C LEU A 108 1.74 2.89 0.05
N GLN A 109 1.65 1.57 -0.03
CA GLN A 109 0.38 0.85 -0.01
C GLN A 109 -0.35 1.06 1.32
N ARG A 110 0.34 0.96 2.46
CA ARG A 110 -0.21 1.26 3.78
C ARG A 110 -0.75 2.69 3.85
N PHE A 111 0.05 3.66 3.42
CA PHE A 111 -0.32 5.07 3.45
C PHE A 111 -1.68 5.30 2.78
N VAL A 112 -1.85 4.85 1.55
CA VAL A 112 -3.06 5.15 0.79
C VAL A 112 -4.28 4.30 1.22
N THR A 113 -4.06 3.07 1.66
CA THR A 113 -5.16 2.23 2.16
C THR A 113 -5.63 2.67 3.55
N ASP A 114 -4.74 3.18 4.41
CA ASP A 114 -5.11 3.79 5.68
C ASP A 114 -5.92 5.07 5.45
N MET A 115 -5.55 5.90 4.47
CA MET A 115 -6.36 7.06 4.09
C MET A 115 -7.76 6.68 3.61
N ALA A 116 -7.87 5.59 2.86
CA ALA A 116 -9.18 5.11 2.40
C ALA A 116 -10.07 4.69 3.58
N LEU A 117 -9.50 4.01 4.57
CA LEU A 117 -10.22 3.62 5.78
C LEU A 117 -10.65 4.85 6.61
N ASP A 118 -9.72 5.75 6.88
CA ASP A 118 -9.97 6.94 7.69
C ASP A 118 -10.95 7.90 7.02
N GLY A 119 -10.87 8.01 5.69
CA GLY A 119 -11.77 8.81 4.87
C GLY A 119 -13.14 8.17 4.63
N GLY A 120 -13.30 6.91 4.98
CA GLY A 120 -14.53 6.16 4.72
C GLY A 120 -14.83 5.98 3.22
N TRP A 121 -13.79 5.93 2.39
CA TRP A 121 -13.96 5.76 0.95
C TRP A 121 -14.53 4.38 0.63
N ILE A 122 -15.53 4.34 -0.23
CA ILE A 122 -16.19 3.12 -0.67
C ILE A 122 -16.01 3.00 -2.18
N PHE A 123 -15.46 1.87 -2.60
CA PHE A 123 -15.22 1.58 -4.00
C PHE A 123 -16.14 0.44 -4.47
N GLY A 124 -16.65 0.58 -5.70
CA GLY A 124 -17.52 -0.40 -6.32
C GLY A 124 -18.95 -0.41 -5.76
N ASP A 125 -19.81 -1.13 -6.45
CA ASP A 125 -21.21 -1.30 -6.05
C ASP A 125 -21.33 -2.39 -4.99
N ARG A 126 -22.06 -2.12 -3.91
CA ARG A 126 -22.42 -3.15 -2.94
C ARG A 126 -23.40 -4.12 -3.60
N ALA A 127 -23.08 -5.40 -3.55
CA ALA A 127 -24.07 -6.43 -3.85
C ALA A 127 -25.28 -6.28 -2.92
N PRO A 128 -26.52 -6.53 -3.43
CA PRO A 128 -27.69 -6.53 -2.57
C PRO A 128 -27.52 -7.52 -1.43
N ALA A 129 -27.99 -7.14 -0.23
CA ALA A 129 -27.96 -8.04 0.90
C ALA A 129 -28.74 -9.30 0.60
N THR A 130 -28.07 -10.45 0.61
CA THR A 130 -28.73 -11.76 0.59
C THR A 130 -29.13 -12.07 2.01
N GLY A 131 -30.41 -11.97 2.29
CA GLY A 131 -31.04 -12.10 3.63
C GLY A 131 -30.67 -13.29 4.46
#